data_f38c17962d3942f1b37703b18dfc7151
#
_entry.id   f38c17962d3942f1b37703b18dfc7151
#
_cell.length_a   1.000
_cell.length_b   1.000
_cell.length_c   1.000
_cell.angle_alpha   90.00
_cell.angle_beta   90.00
_cell.angle_gamma   90.00
#
_symmetry.space_group_name_H-M   'P 1'
#
loop_
_entity.id
_entity.type
_entity.pdbx_description
1 polymer ?
#
loop_
_entity_poly.entity_id
_entity_poly.type
_entity_poly.pdbx_seq_one_letter_code
_entity_poly.pdbx_strand_id
1 'polypeptide(L)'
;MEIKIIETSDMHGYVLPTNYTERNLDLGFSTAKAATVIQRLKQEAKGPVIQIENGDFIQGSPLSYYVRKNDAKVAADLTKVLNYLGYDLGILGNHEFNYGLDYLREAITSYNHPILCANILTKDGKPAFGEPYKVFEKEGVKVAVLGITTPYIPNWEQPATVKDLVFVSALETAKKYVPEMRKVADVVVVTYHGGFECDLSCGDPTELLTGENEGYAIATQVEGIDALVTGHQHRVIAQKVNGIPVIQPGYRGAYVGEISLEVEKVDGKYTVVSSEAKLHPTEEVPADPKVVEMFSDLQAEVEDWLDTTVGTVVGDMTIKDPHEARLKEHPYVEFINKVQMDASGADISGTALFNNDGRGFNSEIRMRDVITNYIYPNTLAVLKVSGADLKAALERVATYFIVENGKAVFNPKYVEPKPQFYNYDMYEGIEYTLDFTRPFGDRVTRLDYHGKPVQPTDELEVVANQYRAVGGGNYSMFKPEKIVREVQIDMTELIAEYLRKHPVIEA
;
A
#
# COMPACT_ATOMS: atom_id res chain seq x y z
N MET A 1 -0.81 -33.47 15.21
CA MET A 1 0.01 -33.16 14.03
C MET A 1 -0.01 -31.63 13.86
N GLU A 2 1.14 -31.02 13.63
CA GLU A 2 1.26 -29.59 13.39
C GLU A 2 1.04 -29.27 11.90
N ILE A 3 0.27 -28.22 11.61
CA ILE A 3 0.19 -27.59 10.28
C ILE A 3 0.76 -26.19 10.41
N LYS A 4 1.70 -25.82 9.54
CA LYS A 4 2.26 -24.47 9.49
C LYS A 4 1.70 -23.69 8.31
N ILE A 5 1.26 -22.47 8.59
CA ILE A 5 0.93 -21.47 7.58
C ILE A 5 2.02 -20.41 7.64
N ILE A 6 2.73 -20.21 6.53
CA ILE A 6 3.81 -19.22 6.43
C ILE A 6 3.33 -18.12 5.47
N GLU A 7 3.44 -16.87 5.91
CA GLU A 7 2.98 -15.70 5.16
C GLU A 7 4.10 -14.72 4.90
N THR A 8 4.07 -14.13 3.69
CA THR A 8 4.61 -12.81 3.39
C THR A 8 3.50 -11.94 2.82
N SER A 9 3.54 -10.64 3.09
CA SER A 9 2.59 -9.64 2.62
C SER A 9 3.30 -8.30 2.38
N ASP A 10 2.77 -7.48 1.50
CA ASP A 10 3.21 -6.10 1.33
C ASP A 10 4.73 -5.98 1.07
N MET A 11 5.27 -6.89 0.26
CA MET A 11 6.71 -6.92 -0.07
C MET A 11 7.12 -5.76 -0.97
N HIS A 12 6.18 -5.19 -1.73
CA HIS A 12 6.33 -4.00 -2.56
C HIS A 12 7.56 -4.02 -3.48
N GLY A 13 7.94 -5.19 -4.00
CA GLY A 13 9.08 -5.34 -4.89
C GLY A 13 10.46 -5.09 -4.25
N TYR A 14 10.54 -5.01 -2.92
CA TYR A 14 11.81 -4.90 -2.20
C TYR A 14 12.50 -6.27 -2.12
N VAL A 15 13.09 -6.68 -3.24
CA VAL A 15 13.73 -7.99 -3.37
C VAL A 15 15.04 -8.06 -2.61
N LEU A 16 15.88 -7.03 -2.73
CA LEU A 16 17.18 -6.92 -2.07
C LEU A 16 17.11 -5.98 -0.86
N PRO A 17 18.05 -6.10 0.11
CA PRO A 17 17.98 -5.36 1.38
C PRO A 17 18.41 -3.89 1.23
N THR A 18 17.69 -3.15 0.40
CA THR A 18 17.94 -1.72 0.14
C THR A 18 16.62 -0.96 -0.02
N ASN A 19 16.61 0.29 0.41
CA ASN A 19 15.55 1.25 0.09
C ASN A 19 15.92 2.18 -1.07
N TYR A 20 17.05 1.92 -1.71
CA TYR A 20 17.57 2.65 -2.87
C TYR A 20 17.92 4.13 -2.63
N THR A 21 17.92 4.61 -1.40
CA THR A 21 18.35 5.99 -1.11
C THR A 21 19.84 6.20 -1.36
N GLU A 22 20.63 5.16 -1.22
CA GLU A 22 22.07 5.11 -1.49
C GLU A 22 22.46 3.75 -2.03
N ARG A 23 23.61 3.65 -2.72
CA ARG A 23 24.17 2.37 -3.18
C ARG A 23 24.68 1.52 -2.00
N ASN A 24 24.70 0.23 -2.20
CA ASN A 24 25.32 -0.76 -1.30
C ASN A 24 24.74 -0.77 0.13
N LEU A 25 23.48 -0.43 0.29
CA LEU A 25 22.80 -0.59 1.56
C LEU A 25 22.53 -2.08 1.84
N ASP A 26 22.62 -2.45 3.13
CA ASP A 26 22.15 -3.73 3.67
C ASP A 26 21.23 -3.45 4.86
N LEU A 27 19.93 -3.32 4.56
CA LEU A 27 18.93 -2.97 5.54
C LEU A 27 18.26 -4.24 6.13
N GLY A 28 17.58 -4.07 7.27
CA GLY A 28 16.96 -5.15 8.03
C GLY A 28 15.72 -5.79 7.41
N PHE A 29 15.47 -5.60 6.12
CA PHE A 29 14.28 -6.10 5.42
C PHE A 29 14.61 -6.47 3.97
N SER A 30 13.95 -7.42 3.39
CA SER A 30 13.82 -7.70 1.95
C SER A 30 13.17 -9.05 1.71
N THR A 31 12.75 -9.31 0.48
CA THR A 31 12.37 -10.67 0.04
C THR A 31 13.52 -11.66 0.20
N ALA A 32 14.77 -11.25 -0.08
CA ALA A 32 15.94 -12.11 0.08
C ALA A 32 16.21 -12.51 1.55
N LYS A 33 15.97 -11.61 2.50
CA LYS A 33 16.06 -11.94 3.94
C LYS A 33 14.87 -12.80 4.39
N ALA A 34 13.67 -12.48 3.93
CA ALA A 34 12.48 -13.31 4.19
C ALA A 34 12.65 -14.74 3.65
N ALA A 35 13.31 -14.92 2.49
CA ALA A 35 13.62 -16.22 1.91
C ALA A 35 14.39 -17.12 2.87
N THR A 36 15.39 -16.58 3.55
CA THR A 36 16.18 -17.33 4.55
C THR A 36 15.30 -17.78 5.72
N VAL A 37 14.42 -16.90 6.20
CA VAL A 37 13.47 -17.26 7.28
C VAL A 37 12.49 -18.32 6.82
N ILE A 38 11.89 -18.16 5.63
CA ILE A 38 10.95 -19.14 5.06
C ILE A 38 11.60 -20.52 4.94
N GLN A 39 12.83 -20.59 4.41
CA GLN A 39 13.55 -21.86 4.28
C GLN A 39 13.79 -22.52 5.63
N ARG A 40 14.20 -21.76 6.65
CA ARG A 40 14.35 -22.26 8.01
C ARG A 40 13.04 -22.81 8.55
N LEU A 41 11.93 -22.07 8.46
CA LEU A 41 10.63 -22.50 8.95
C LEU A 41 10.13 -23.77 8.26
N LYS A 42 10.38 -23.91 6.95
CA LYS A 42 10.08 -25.14 6.20
C LYS A 42 10.92 -26.33 6.67
N GLN A 43 12.20 -26.12 6.97
CA GLN A 43 13.09 -27.20 7.48
C GLN A 43 12.73 -27.63 8.91
N GLU A 44 12.26 -26.71 9.74
CA GLU A 44 11.83 -26.98 11.12
C GLU A 44 10.42 -27.56 11.20
N ALA A 45 9.63 -27.49 10.14
CA ALA A 45 8.25 -27.98 10.13
C ALA A 45 8.20 -29.52 10.30
N LYS A 46 7.30 -29.98 11.19
CA LYS A 46 7.08 -31.41 11.50
C LYS A 46 5.85 -31.99 10.80
N GLY A 47 5.20 -31.22 9.95
CA GLY A 47 4.01 -31.60 9.22
C GLY A 47 3.75 -30.67 8.04
N PRO A 48 2.55 -30.65 7.50
CA PRO A 48 2.21 -29.87 6.31
C PRO A 48 2.52 -28.38 6.46
N VAL A 49 3.06 -27.78 5.39
CA VAL A 49 3.27 -26.33 5.27
C VAL A 49 2.40 -25.80 4.14
N ILE A 50 1.69 -24.71 4.39
CA ILE A 50 1.01 -23.89 3.39
C ILE A 50 1.70 -22.53 3.39
N GLN A 51 2.30 -22.16 2.27
CA GLN A 51 3.00 -20.89 2.10
C GLN A 51 2.16 -19.95 1.24
N ILE A 52 1.91 -18.73 1.76
CA ILE A 52 0.99 -17.74 1.18
C ILE A 52 1.75 -16.46 0.86
N GLU A 53 1.57 -15.97 -0.36
CA GLU A 53 1.89 -14.59 -0.76
C GLU A 53 0.59 -13.77 -0.66
N ASN A 54 0.54 -12.81 0.26
CA ASN A 54 -0.71 -12.11 0.62
C ASN A 54 -0.91 -10.76 -0.09
N GLY A 55 -0.32 -10.57 -1.29
CA GLY A 55 -0.52 -9.40 -2.14
C GLY A 55 0.42 -8.23 -1.88
N ASP A 56 0.31 -7.21 -2.74
CA ASP A 56 1.15 -6.01 -2.78
C ASP A 56 2.63 -6.35 -3.02
N PHE A 57 2.89 -7.10 -4.10
CA PHE A 57 4.24 -7.47 -4.49
C PHE A 57 4.81 -6.65 -5.65
N ILE A 58 4.03 -6.43 -6.74
CA ILE A 58 4.58 -5.96 -8.01
C ILE A 58 4.86 -4.46 -8.09
N GLN A 59 4.45 -3.68 -7.09
CA GLN A 59 4.62 -2.22 -7.04
C GLN A 59 5.20 -1.78 -5.71
N GLY A 60 6.06 -0.73 -5.72
CA GLY A 60 6.49 0.02 -4.54
C GLY A 60 7.98 0.32 -4.50
N SER A 61 8.86 -0.56 -4.96
CA SER A 61 10.31 -0.32 -4.98
C SER A 61 10.76 0.33 -6.30
N PRO A 62 11.91 1.03 -6.30
CA PRO A 62 12.56 1.49 -7.51
C PRO A 62 12.86 0.36 -8.51
N LEU A 63 13.18 -0.85 -8.02
CA LEU A 63 13.40 -2.01 -8.86
C LEU A 63 12.12 -2.44 -9.57
N SER A 64 10.98 -2.53 -8.88
CA SER A 64 9.71 -2.88 -9.50
C SER A 64 9.25 -1.82 -10.50
N TYR A 65 9.49 -0.54 -10.19
CA TYR A 65 9.23 0.56 -11.11
C TYR A 65 10.08 0.47 -12.38
N TYR A 66 11.39 0.22 -12.24
CA TYR A 66 12.31 0.06 -13.37
C TYR A 66 11.88 -1.08 -14.29
N VAL A 67 11.55 -2.25 -13.71
CA VAL A 67 11.05 -3.40 -14.49
C VAL A 67 9.78 -3.02 -15.26
N ARG A 68 8.85 -2.30 -14.64
CA ARG A 68 7.59 -1.89 -15.28
C ARG A 68 7.78 -0.87 -16.40
N LYS A 69 8.73 0.07 -16.25
CA LYS A 69 8.90 1.21 -17.17
C LYS A 69 9.92 0.94 -18.28
N ASN A 70 10.72 -0.09 -18.18
CA ASN A 70 11.72 -0.45 -19.18
C ASN A 70 11.13 -1.45 -20.16
N ASP A 71 10.94 -1.05 -21.43
CA ASP A 71 10.36 -1.89 -22.49
C ASP A 71 11.17 -3.18 -22.78
N ALA A 72 12.43 -3.25 -22.36
CA ALA A 72 13.26 -4.45 -22.47
C ALA A 72 13.06 -5.45 -21.34
N LYS A 73 12.20 -5.14 -20.34
CA LYS A 73 11.89 -5.99 -19.18
C LYS A 73 10.45 -6.49 -19.25
N VAL A 74 10.21 -7.59 -18.56
CA VAL A 74 8.89 -8.21 -18.41
C VAL A 74 8.61 -8.48 -16.95
N ALA A 75 7.35 -8.65 -16.57
CA ALA A 75 6.96 -8.88 -15.16
C ALA A 75 7.71 -10.09 -14.55
N ALA A 76 8.03 -11.10 -15.34
CA ALA A 76 8.81 -12.27 -14.89
C ALA A 76 10.22 -11.92 -14.38
N ASP A 77 10.81 -10.80 -14.81
CA ASP A 77 12.11 -10.34 -14.29
C ASP A 77 12.05 -9.99 -12.80
N LEU A 78 10.88 -9.55 -12.32
CA LEU A 78 10.61 -9.30 -10.91
C LEU A 78 10.08 -10.55 -10.21
N THR A 79 9.06 -11.19 -10.77
CA THR A 79 8.26 -12.24 -10.10
C THR A 79 8.98 -13.57 -9.98
N LYS A 80 10.10 -13.78 -10.69
CA LYS A 80 10.93 -14.99 -10.61
C LYS A 80 11.34 -15.37 -9.18
N VAL A 81 11.46 -14.39 -8.27
CA VAL A 81 11.77 -14.65 -6.86
C VAL A 81 10.62 -15.39 -6.15
N LEU A 82 9.36 -15.07 -6.45
CA LEU A 82 8.21 -15.77 -5.88
C LEU A 82 8.19 -17.24 -6.33
N ASN A 83 8.54 -17.49 -7.59
CA ASN A 83 8.67 -18.84 -8.13
C ASN A 83 9.80 -19.63 -7.44
N TYR A 84 10.92 -18.95 -7.16
CA TYR A 84 12.02 -19.55 -6.39
C TYR A 84 11.62 -19.90 -4.95
N LEU A 85 10.87 -19.01 -4.28
CA LEU A 85 10.40 -19.22 -2.91
C LEU A 85 9.35 -20.35 -2.82
N GLY A 86 8.66 -20.65 -3.92
CA GLY A 86 7.75 -21.78 -4.04
C GLY A 86 6.51 -21.65 -3.17
N TYR A 87 5.77 -20.56 -3.34
CA TYR A 87 4.47 -20.36 -2.69
C TYR A 87 3.45 -21.41 -3.15
N ASP A 88 2.57 -21.84 -2.25
CA ASP A 88 1.45 -22.73 -2.59
C ASP A 88 0.32 -21.97 -3.27
N LEU A 89 0.18 -20.68 -2.93
CA LEU A 89 -0.81 -19.75 -3.50
C LEU A 89 -0.39 -18.30 -3.28
N GLY A 90 -0.98 -17.41 -4.06
CA GLY A 90 -0.96 -15.97 -3.83
C GLY A 90 -2.35 -15.37 -3.90
N ILE A 91 -2.50 -14.14 -3.42
CA ILE A 91 -3.68 -13.32 -3.63
C ILE A 91 -3.28 -11.96 -4.19
N LEU A 92 -4.25 -11.13 -4.55
CA LEU A 92 -4.00 -9.78 -5.02
C LEU A 92 -4.14 -8.79 -3.85
N GLY A 93 -3.24 -7.83 -3.78
CA GLY A 93 -3.44 -6.63 -2.99
C GLY A 93 -3.97 -5.47 -3.85
N ASN A 94 -4.05 -4.27 -3.27
CA ASN A 94 -4.51 -3.10 -4.01
C ASN A 94 -3.43 -2.54 -4.95
N HIS A 95 -2.17 -2.66 -4.60
CA HIS A 95 -1.07 -2.16 -5.42
C HIS A 95 -0.78 -3.02 -6.68
N GLU A 96 -1.36 -4.19 -6.81
CA GLU A 96 -1.34 -4.95 -8.05
C GLU A 96 -2.05 -4.23 -9.20
N PHE A 97 -2.97 -3.32 -8.91
CA PHE A 97 -3.76 -2.59 -9.91
C PHE A 97 -3.07 -1.31 -10.43
N ASN A 98 -2.08 -0.76 -9.71
CA ASN A 98 -1.47 0.54 -10.00
C ASN A 98 -0.83 0.64 -11.39
N TYR A 99 -0.32 -0.46 -11.93
CA TYR A 99 0.28 -0.48 -13.27
C TYR A 99 -0.70 -0.94 -14.36
N GLY A 100 -2.00 -1.02 -14.05
CA GLY A 100 -3.06 -1.42 -14.95
C GLY A 100 -3.23 -2.94 -15.09
N LEU A 101 -4.39 -3.33 -15.64
CA LEU A 101 -4.77 -4.75 -15.70
C LEU A 101 -3.92 -5.60 -16.65
N ASP A 102 -3.33 -5.01 -17.68
CA ASP A 102 -2.50 -5.74 -18.63
C ASP A 102 -1.20 -6.21 -17.94
N TYR A 103 -0.55 -5.33 -17.18
CA TYR A 103 0.64 -5.69 -16.41
C TYR A 103 0.32 -6.65 -15.28
N LEU A 104 -0.82 -6.46 -14.59
CA LEU A 104 -1.30 -7.40 -13.58
C LEU A 104 -1.48 -8.81 -14.16
N ARG A 105 -2.12 -8.95 -15.32
CA ARG A 105 -2.31 -10.25 -15.98
C ARG A 105 -0.99 -10.86 -16.43
N GLU A 106 -0.08 -10.05 -16.94
CA GLU A 106 1.28 -10.49 -17.29
C GLU A 106 1.99 -11.08 -16.05
N ALA A 107 1.94 -10.37 -14.91
CA ALA A 107 2.52 -10.83 -13.65
C ALA A 107 1.88 -12.15 -13.19
N ILE A 108 0.56 -12.26 -13.15
CA ILE A 108 -0.15 -13.48 -12.78
C ILE A 108 0.26 -14.66 -13.66
N THR A 109 0.41 -14.43 -14.96
CA THR A 109 0.79 -15.48 -15.92
C THR A 109 2.22 -15.98 -15.68
N SER A 110 3.07 -15.17 -15.06
CA SER A 110 4.46 -15.53 -14.72
C SER A 110 4.61 -16.33 -13.43
N TYR A 111 3.56 -16.43 -12.61
CA TYR A 111 3.59 -17.19 -11.35
C TYR A 111 3.48 -18.70 -11.58
N ASN A 112 4.24 -19.47 -10.80
CA ASN A 112 4.13 -20.94 -10.75
C ASN A 112 3.06 -21.44 -9.77
N HIS A 113 2.45 -20.54 -9.01
CA HIS A 113 1.38 -20.83 -8.05
C HIS A 113 0.06 -20.18 -8.48
N PRO A 114 -1.09 -20.71 -8.07
CA PRO A 114 -2.38 -20.11 -8.38
C PRO A 114 -2.59 -18.81 -7.59
N ILE A 115 -3.32 -17.89 -8.22
CA ILE A 115 -3.91 -16.73 -7.54
C ILE A 115 -5.33 -17.11 -7.09
N LEU A 116 -5.67 -16.80 -5.85
CA LEU A 116 -7.02 -16.90 -5.31
C LEU A 116 -7.64 -15.50 -5.19
N CYS A 117 -8.86 -15.35 -5.67
CA CYS A 117 -9.56 -14.07 -5.62
C CYS A 117 -11.08 -14.31 -5.59
N ALA A 118 -11.69 -14.20 -4.42
CA ALA A 118 -13.11 -14.52 -4.23
C ALA A 118 -14.04 -13.33 -4.41
N ASN A 119 -13.56 -12.09 -4.20
CA ASN A 119 -14.41 -10.91 -4.08
C ASN A 119 -14.18 -9.84 -5.15
N ILE A 120 -13.31 -10.08 -6.13
CA ILE A 120 -13.22 -9.27 -7.34
C ILE A 120 -13.83 -10.07 -8.47
N LEU A 121 -14.96 -9.61 -8.96
CA LEU A 121 -15.79 -10.33 -9.92
C LEU A 121 -15.82 -9.60 -11.26
N THR A 122 -16.08 -10.35 -12.31
CA THR A 122 -16.53 -9.83 -13.60
C THR A 122 -17.98 -9.39 -13.50
N LYS A 123 -18.47 -8.64 -14.49
CA LYS A 123 -19.89 -8.18 -14.52
C LYS A 123 -20.91 -9.32 -14.57
N ASP A 124 -20.52 -10.52 -15.00
CA ASP A 124 -21.37 -11.71 -14.97
C ASP A 124 -21.24 -12.52 -13.66
N GLY A 125 -20.57 -11.95 -12.65
CA GLY A 125 -20.51 -12.48 -11.29
C GLY A 125 -19.54 -13.63 -11.06
N LYS A 126 -18.61 -13.86 -11.98
CA LYS A 126 -17.51 -14.84 -11.82
C LYS A 126 -16.25 -14.18 -11.26
N PRO A 127 -15.39 -14.92 -10.56
CA PRO A 127 -14.08 -14.41 -10.17
C PRO A 127 -13.31 -13.85 -11.37
N ALA A 128 -12.80 -12.65 -11.25
CA ALA A 128 -12.06 -11.98 -12.33
C ALA A 128 -10.63 -12.49 -12.46
N PHE A 129 -10.07 -13.03 -11.36
CA PHE A 129 -8.70 -13.51 -11.27
C PHE A 129 -8.66 -14.82 -10.47
N GLY A 130 -8.29 -15.92 -11.12
CA GLY A 130 -8.15 -17.21 -10.47
C GLY A 130 -9.45 -17.80 -9.91
N GLU A 131 -9.31 -18.57 -8.84
CA GLU A 131 -10.42 -19.25 -8.16
C GLU A 131 -10.71 -18.58 -6.80
N PRO A 132 -11.94 -18.71 -6.23
CA PRO A 132 -12.24 -18.10 -4.94
C PRO A 132 -11.47 -18.73 -3.78
N TYR A 133 -11.33 -20.06 -3.77
CA TYR A 133 -10.58 -20.80 -2.77
C TYR A 133 -10.00 -22.08 -3.36
N LYS A 134 -9.01 -22.67 -2.67
CA LYS A 134 -8.40 -23.94 -3.05
C LYS A 134 -8.28 -24.86 -1.85
N VAL A 135 -8.49 -26.15 -2.09
CA VAL A 135 -8.27 -27.21 -1.07
C VAL A 135 -6.94 -27.89 -1.36
N PHE A 136 -6.07 -27.88 -0.37
CA PHE A 136 -4.78 -28.57 -0.38
C PHE A 136 -4.90 -29.83 0.46
N GLU A 137 -4.59 -30.97 -0.11
CA GLU A 137 -4.50 -32.22 0.64
C GLU A 137 -3.02 -32.55 0.84
N LYS A 138 -2.54 -32.43 2.08
CA LYS A 138 -1.16 -32.70 2.47
C LYS A 138 -1.15 -33.62 3.68
N GLU A 139 -0.44 -34.74 3.60
CA GLU A 139 -0.31 -35.75 4.68
C GLU A 139 -1.69 -36.21 5.22
N GLY A 140 -2.69 -36.27 4.35
CA GLY A 140 -4.05 -36.74 4.69
C GLY A 140 -4.95 -35.72 5.40
N VAL A 141 -4.48 -34.48 5.57
CA VAL A 141 -5.28 -33.34 6.04
C VAL A 141 -5.69 -32.47 4.86
N LYS A 142 -6.93 -32.03 4.85
CA LYS A 142 -7.48 -31.09 3.86
C LYS A 142 -7.53 -29.68 4.44
N VAL A 143 -6.75 -28.80 3.87
CA VAL A 143 -6.69 -27.37 4.21
C VAL A 143 -7.30 -26.58 3.08
N ALA A 144 -8.43 -25.91 3.33
CA ALA A 144 -9.03 -24.98 2.39
C ALA A 144 -8.55 -23.55 2.68
N VAL A 145 -8.11 -22.84 1.65
CA VAL A 145 -7.65 -21.46 1.74
C VAL A 145 -8.50 -20.57 0.85
N LEU A 146 -9.14 -19.56 1.42
CA LEU A 146 -9.95 -18.55 0.74
C LEU A 146 -9.10 -17.31 0.48
N GLY A 147 -9.10 -16.78 -0.75
CA GLY A 147 -8.40 -15.54 -1.09
C GLY A 147 -9.35 -14.35 -1.22
N ILE A 148 -9.11 -13.30 -0.43
CA ILE A 148 -9.93 -12.08 -0.40
C ILE A 148 -9.01 -10.86 -0.44
N THR A 149 -9.47 -9.78 -1.09
CA THR A 149 -8.79 -8.50 -1.15
C THR A 149 -9.70 -7.39 -0.65
N THR A 150 -9.12 -6.27 -0.20
CA THR A 150 -9.90 -5.09 0.16
C THR A 150 -10.85 -4.69 -0.98
N PRO A 151 -12.15 -4.47 -0.72
CA PRO A 151 -13.07 -4.03 -1.74
C PRO A 151 -12.92 -2.54 -2.08
N TYR A 152 -12.04 -1.82 -1.39
CA TYR A 152 -11.93 -0.35 -1.47
C TYR A 152 -11.09 0.14 -2.66
N ILE A 153 -10.47 -0.76 -3.43
CA ILE A 153 -9.63 -0.48 -4.61
C ILE A 153 -10.25 0.55 -5.58
N PRO A 154 -11.57 0.52 -5.91
CA PRO A 154 -12.15 1.53 -6.79
C PRO A 154 -12.07 2.98 -6.28
N ASN A 155 -11.81 3.18 -4.98
CA ASN A 155 -11.63 4.51 -4.39
C ASN A 155 -10.19 5.06 -4.55
N TRP A 156 -9.28 4.25 -5.09
CA TRP A 156 -7.87 4.62 -5.28
C TRP A 156 -7.44 4.55 -6.75
N GLU A 157 -8.08 3.67 -7.52
CA GLU A 157 -7.73 3.42 -8.89
C GLU A 157 -8.48 4.30 -9.88
N GLN A 158 -7.89 4.48 -11.04
CA GLN A 158 -8.56 5.14 -12.15
C GLN A 158 -9.83 4.37 -12.52
N PRO A 159 -10.98 5.07 -12.69
CA PRO A 159 -12.23 4.42 -13.07
C PRO A 159 -12.10 3.53 -14.31
N ALA A 160 -11.27 3.94 -15.29
CA ALA A 160 -11.03 3.17 -16.51
C ALA A 160 -10.39 1.80 -16.24
N THR A 161 -9.52 1.69 -15.24
CA THR A 161 -8.87 0.43 -14.85
C THR A 161 -9.86 -0.56 -14.26
N VAL A 162 -10.79 -0.09 -13.43
CA VAL A 162 -11.67 -0.95 -12.63
C VAL A 162 -13.10 -1.05 -13.16
N LYS A 163 -13.46 -0.33 -14.22
CA LYS A 163 -14.84 -0.20 -14.75
C LYS A 163 -15.54 -1.52 -15.08
N ASP A 164 -14.79 -2.55 -15.41
CA ASP A 164 -15.33 -3.87 -15.81
C ASP A 164 -15.24 -4.90 -14.67
N LEU A 165 -14.86 -4.45 -13.47
CA LEU A 165 -14.76 -5.26 -12.26
C LEU A 165 -15.84 -4.87 -11.25
N VAL A 166 -16.24 -5.84 -10.44
CA VAL A 166 -17.17 -5.65 -9.31
C VAL A 166 -16.48 -6.09 -8.04
N PHE A 167 -16.36 -5.19 -7.09
CA PHE A 167 -15.71 -5.43 -5.80
C PHE A 167 -16.80 -5.67 -4.74
N VAL A 168 -16.68 -6.80 -4.06
CA VAL A 168 -17.66 -7.23 -3.04
C VAL A 168 -17.02 -7.19 -1.67
N SER A 169 -17.80 -6.86 -0.61
CA SER A 169 -17.33 -6.86 0.78
C SER A 169 -16.56 -8.13 1.11
N ALA A 170 -15.45 -7.98 1.79
CA ALA A 170 -14.63 -9.09 2.25
C ALA A 170 -15.39 -9.94 3.27
N LEU A 171 -16.11 -9.29 4.20
CA LEU A 171 -16.95 -9.94 5.20
C LEU A 171 -18.04 -10.80 4.56
N GLU A 172 -18.82 -10.24 3.62
CA GLU A 172 -19.89 -10.97 2.96
C GLU A 172 -19.35 -12.13 2.12
N THR A 173 -18.18 -11.95 1.53
CA THR A 173 -17.49 -13.03 0.79
C THR A 173 -17.05 -14.15 1.72
N ALA A 174 -16.47 -13.83 2.88
CA ALA A 174 -16.11 -14.83 3.88
C ALA A 174 -17.35 -15.58 4.41
N LYS A 175 -18.44 -14.87 4.72
CA LYS A 175 -19.72 -15.48 5.13
C LYS A 175 -20.29 -16.45 4.09
N LYS A 176 -20.06 -16.17 2.81
CA LYS A 176 -20.50 -17.05 1.72
C LYS A 176 -19.66 -18.33 1.62
N TYR A 177 -18.33 -18.19 1.55
CA TYR A 177 -17.46 -19.30 1.19
C TYR A 177 -17.00 -20.17 2.37
N VAL A 178 -16.81 -19.61 3.58
CA VAL A 178 -16.34 -20.39 4.74
C VAL A 178 -17.24 -21.57 5.07
N PRO A 179 -18.60 -21.45 5.09
CA PRO A 179 -19.47 -22.60 5.31
C PRO A 179 -19.39 -23.67 4.20
N GLU A 180 -19.10 -23.29 2.97
CA GLU A 180 -18.88 -24.23 1.86
C GLU A 180 -17.58 -25.01 2.05
N MET A 181 -16.50 -24.28 2.40
CA MET A 181 -15.17 -24.86 2.64
C MET A 181 -15.19 -25.86 3.81
N ARG A 182 -15.95 -25.57 4.87
CA ARG A 182 -16.12 -26.49 6.02
C ARG A 182 -16.76 -27.85 5.67
N LYS A 183 -17.46 -27.94 4.56
CA LYS A 183 -18.03 -29.22 4.10
C LYS A 183 -17.01 -30.12 3.44
N VAL A 184 -15.91 -29.54 2.93
CA VAL A 184 -14.94 -30.23 2.06
C VAL A 184 -13.53 -30.27 2.64
N ALA A 185 -13.25 -29.55 3.74
CA ALA A 185 -11.93 -29.45 4.36
C ALA A 185 -11.99 -29.63 5.88
N ASP A 186 -10.87 -30.05 6.44
CA ASP A 186 -10.66 -30.21 7.89
C ASP A 186 -10.28 -28.85 8.52
N VAL A 187 -9.46 -28.08 7.83
CA VAL A 187 -8.95 -26.77 8.26
C VAL A 187 -9.35 -25.71 7.24
N VAL A 188 -9.80 -24.56 7.73
CA VAL A 188 -10.18 -23.40 6.90
C VAL A 188 -9.34 -22.20 7.26
N VAL A 189 -8.64 -21.69 6.28
CA VAL A 189 -7.79 -20.50 6.35
C VAL A 189 -8.40 -19.40 5.48
N VAL A 190 -8.48 -18.19 6.00
CA VAL A 190 -8.80 -17.00 5.21
C VAL A 190 -7.52 -16.19 5.06
N THR A 191 -7.10 -15.93 3.82
CA THR A 191 -6.04 -14.97 3.51
C THR A 191 -6.70 -13.73 2.91
N TYR A 192 -6.50 -12.60 3.58
CA TYR A 192 -7.16 -11.35 3.31
C TYR A 192 -6.14 -10.23 3.14
N HIS A 193 -5.99 -9.72 1.92
CA HIS A 193 -5.25 -8.48 1.73
C HIS A 193 -6.13 -7.29 2.14
N GLY A 194 -6.15 -7.03 3.40
CA GLY A 194 -6.84 -6.00 4.14
C GLY A 194 -6.46 -6.11 5.61
N GLY A 195 -6.82 -5.12 6.38
CA GLY A 195 -6.45 -5.02 7.78
C GLY A 195 -7.63 -5.04 8.72
N PHE A 196 -7.43 -4.48 9.90
CA PHE A 196 -8.39 -4.45 10.99
C PHE A 196 -8.92 -3.04 11.20
N GLU A 197 -10.22 -2.88 11.12
CA GLU A 197 -10.97 -1.64 11.29
C GLU A 197 -11.17 -1.22 12.75
N CYS A 198 -10.90 -2.15 13.68
CA CYS A 198 -11.12 -1.96 15.11
C CYS A 198 -9.86 -2.24 15.93
N ASP A 199 -9.83 -1.77 17.15
CA ASP A 199 -8.90 -2.24 18.18
C ASP A 199 -9.17 -3.71 18.49
N LEU A 200 -8.12 -4.53 18.42
CA LEU A 200 -8.25 -5.99 18.52
C LEU A 200 -8.58 -6.48 19.94
N SER A 201 -8.41 -5.62 20.95
CA SER A 201 -8.65 -5.96 22.36
C SER A 201 -10.08 -5.67 22.79
N CYS A 202 -10.72 -4.62 22.24
CA CYS A 202 -12.03 -4.17 22.67
C CYS A 202 -13.09 -4.09 21.56
N GLY A 203 -12.65 -4.07 20.28
CA GLY A 203 -13.54 -3.95 19.13
C GLY A 203 -14.01 -2.53 18.84
N ASP A 204 -13.44 -1.53 19.50
CA ASP A 204 -13.75 -0.14 19.20
C ASP A 204 -13.15 0.26 17.83
N PRO A 205 -13.90 0.97 16.98
CA PRO A 205 -13.39 1.41 15.68
C PRO A 205 -12.15 2.29 15.83
N THR A 206 -11.09 1.96 15.09
CA THR A 206 -9.85 2.75 15.00
C THR A 206 -9.82 3.67 13.78
N GLU A 207 -10.79 3.49 12.87
CA GLU A 207 -10.94 4.25 11.64
C GLU A 207 -12.42 4.44 11.29
N LEU A 208 -12.72 5.20 10.24
CA LEU A 208 -14.07 5.24 9.69
C LEU A 208 -14.39 3.89 9.05
N LEU A 209 -15.55 3.32 9.36
CA LEU A 209 -15.98 2.04 8.82
C LEU A 209 -16.44 2.21 7.36
N THR A 210 -15.48 2.31 6.46
CA THR A 210 -15.71 2.52 5.02
C THR A 210 -15.85 1.20 4.24
N GLY A 211 -15.53 0.07 4.87
CA GLY A 211 -15.38 -1.22 4.22
C GLY A 211 -13.99 -1.45 3.61
N GLU A 212 -13.04 -0.53 3.80
CA GLU A 212 -11.65 -0.74 3.40
C GLU A 212 -11.04 -1.92 4.15
N ASN A 213 -11.20 -1.92 5.47
CA ASN A 213 -10.75 -2.98 6.35
C ASN A 213 -11.96 -3.64 7.02
N GLU A 214 -12.03 -4.97 6.99
CA GLU A 214 -13.11 -5.78 7.56
C GLU A 214 -12.55 -6.98 8.36
N GLY A 215 -11.25 -6.97 8.72
CA GLY A 215 -10.57 -8.10 9.35
C GLY A 215 -11.11 -8.44 10.73
N TYR A 216 -11.47 -7.44 11.55
CA TYR A 216 -12.07 -7.67 12.85
C TYR A 216 -13.47 -8.26 12.71
N ALA A 217 -14.28 -7.74 11.80
CA ALA A 217 -15.62 -8.28 11.51
C ALA A 217 -15.52 -9.72 10.98
N ILE A 218 -14.58 -10.04 10.09
CA ILE A 218 -14.35 -11.41 9.61
C ILE A 218 -14.05 -12.34 10.80
N ALA A 219 -13.09 -11.97 11.68
CA ALA A 219 -12.69 -12.80 12.81
C ALA A 219 -13.80 -12.98 13.86
N THR A 220 -14.74 -12.04 13.98
CA THR A 220 -15.77 -12.06 15.04
C THR A 220 -17.14 -12.50 14.57
N GLN A 221 -17.45 -12.37 13.27
CA GLN A 221 -18.78 -12.64 12.72
C GLN A 221 -18.84 -13.88 11.82
N VAL A 222 -17.69 -14.42 11.38
CA VAL A 222 -17.64 -15.60 10.51
C VAL A 222 -17.21 -16.82 11.30
N GLU A 223 -18.15 -17.73 11.53
CA GLU A 223 -17.85 -18.98 12.24
C GLU A 223 -17.12 -19.96 11.31
N GLY A 224 -16.20 -20.72 11.90
CA GLY A 224 -15.54 -21.80 11.18
C GLY A 224 -14.23 -21.42 10.52
N ILE A 225 -13.60 -20.32 10.88
CA ILE A 225 -12.21 -19.94 10.49
C ILE A 225 -11.24 -20.50 11.53
N ASP A 226 -10.18 -21.20 11.10
CA ASP A 226 -9.11 -21.69 11.97
C ASP A 226 -7.88 -20.79 11.99
N ALA A 227 -7.67 -19.99 10.93
CA ALA A 227 -6.58 -19.04 10.84
C ALA A 227 -6.98 -17.87 9.89
N LEU A 228 -6.57 -16.65 10.26
CA LEU A 228 -6.76 -15.44 9.46
C LEU A 228 -5.41 -14.76 9.22
N VAL A 229 -5.06 -14.67 7.95
CA VAL A 229 -3.83 -14.04 7.44
C VAL A 229 -4.21 -12.69 6.86
N THR A 230 -3.50 -11.60 7.21
CA THR A 230 -3.88 -10.22 6.85
C THR A 230 -2.69 -9.38 6.37
N GLY A 231 -2.95 -8.24 5.72
CA GLY A 231 -1.92 -7.32 5.19
C GLY A 231 -2.40 -5.87 5.10
N HIS A 232 -2.00 -5.17 4.05
CA HIS A 232 -2.48 -3.85 3.64
C HIS A 232 -2.12 -2.68 4.58
N GLN A 233 -2.36 -2.81 5.87
CA GLN A 233 -2.10 -1.73 6.84
C GLN A 233 -0.64 -1.63 7.27
N HIS A 234 0.23 -2.56 6.85
CA HIS A 234 1.65 -2.64 7.24
C HIS A 234 1.90 -2.79 8.74
N ARG A 235 0.87 -3.22 9.49
CA ARG A 235 0.98 -3.43 10.94
C ARG A 235 1.76 -4.70 11.27
N VAL A 236 2.30 -4.76 12.48
CA VAL A 236 3.03 -5.92 12.98
C VAL A 236 2.15 -6.58 14.04
N ILE A 237 1.43 -7.64 13.65
CA ILE A 237 0.41 -8.30 14.48
C ILE A 237 0.63 -9.81 14.49
N ALA A 238 0.66 -10.39 15.69
CA ALA A 238 0.58 -11.82 15.91
C ALA A 238 -0.15 -12.07 17.23
N GLN A 239 -1.44 -12.39 17.16
CA GLN A 239 -2.26 -12.61 18.35
C GLN A 239 -3.51 -13.43 18.01
N LYS A 240 -4.41 -13.62 18.97
CA LYS A 240 -5.74 -14.19 18.74
C LYS A 240 -6.82 -13.13 18.83
N VAL A 241 -7.76 -13.20 17.91
CA VAL A 241 -9.00 -12.42 17.92
C VAL A 241 -10.16 -13.42 17.91
N ASN A 242 -11.04 -13.35 18.87
CA ASN A 242 -12.14 -14.29 19.03
C ASN A 242 -11.71 -15.79 19.00
N GLY A 243 -10.50 -16.08 19.55
CA GLY A 243 -9.93 -17.42 19.53
C GLY A 243 -9.20 -17.83 18.23
N ILE A 244 -9.34 -17.06 17.16
CA ILE A 244 -8.70 -17.29 15.86
C ILE A 244 -7.30 -16.67 15.88
N PRO A 245 -6.22 -17.41 15.54
CA PRO A 245 -4.90 -16.83 15.35
C PRO A 245 -4.90 -15.92 14.14
N VAL A 246 -4.39 -14.69 14.32
CA VAL A 246 -4.28 -13.68 13.27
C VAL A 246 -2.85 -13.17 13.15
N ILE A 247 -2.39 -12.92 11.93
CA ILE A 247 -1.08 -12.33 11.63
C ILE A 247 -1.20 -11.19 10.63
N GLN A 248 -0.30 -10.21 10.76
CA GLN A 248 0.02 -9.18 9.76
C GLN A 248 1.53 -8.89 9.88
N PRO A 249 2.35 -9.24 8.86
CA PRO A 249 3.81 -9.28 9.01
C PRO A 249 4.52 -7.96 8.68
N GLY A 250 3.86 -6.83 8.80
CA GLY A 250 4.43 -5.54 8.42
C GLY A 250 4.52 -5.39 6.89
N TYR A 251 5.66 -4.91 6.39
CA TYR A 251 5.87 -4.67 4.96
C TYR A 251 7.35 -4.79 4.58
N ARG A 252 7.65 -4.83 3.28
CA ARG A 252 9.00 -4.94 2.70
C ARG A 252 9.78 -6.18 3.13
N GLY A 253 9.12 -7.18 3.70
CA GLY A 253 9.77 -8.39 4.21
C GLY A 253 10.54 -8.18 5.51
N ALA A 254 10.15 -7.20 6.34
CA ALA A 254 10.70 -7.00 7.68
C ALA A 254 10.37 -8.15 8.63
N TYR A 255 9.29 -8.86 8.37
CA TYR A 255 8.86 -10.05 9.10
C TYR A 255 8.33 -11.12 8.14
N VAL A 256 8.40 -12.36 8.59
CA VAL A 256 7.66 -13.50 8.02
C VAL A 256 6.65 -13.96 9.06
N GLY A 257 5.39 -14.09 8.66
CA GLY A 257 4.30 -14.55 9.52
C GLY A 257 4.25 -16.06 9.58
N GLU A 258 3.96 -16.62 10.76
CA GLU A 258 3.73 -18.03 11.01
C GLU A 258 2.48 -18.22 11.86
N ILE A 259 1.56 -19.07 11.39
CA ILE A 259 0.51 -19.65 12.23
C ILE A 259 0.75 -21.16 12.31
N SER A 260 0.87 -21.66 13.54
CA SER A 260 0.93 -23.09 13.82
C SER A 260 -0.43 -23.58 14.32
N LEU A 261 -0.97 -24.61 13.68
CA LEU A 261 -2.22 -25.27 14.07
C LEU A 261 -1.93 -26.72 14.46
N GLU A 262 -2.19 -27.06 15.73
CA GLU A 262 -2.17 -28.47 16.16
C GLU A 262 -3.52 -29.09 15.84
N VAL A 263 -3.50 -30.18 15.08
CA VAL A 263 -4.70 -30.94 14.72
C VAL A 263 -4.68 -32.35 15.26
N GLU A 264 -5.84 -32.81 15.74
CA GLU A 264 -6.07 -34.17 16.16
C GLU A 264 -7.21 -34.80 15.34
N LYS A 265 -7.14 -36.10 15.15
CA LYS A 265 -8.19 -36.82 14.42
C LYS A 265 -9.29 -37.25 15.39
N VAL A 266 -10.46 -36.63 15.25
CA VAL A 266 -11.65 -36.93 16.05
C VAL A 266 -12.75 -37.43 15.10
N ASP A 267 -13.31 -38.58 15.36
CA ASP A 267 -14.37 -39.19 14.53
C ASP A 267 -14.05 -39.25 13.02
N GLY A 268 -12.77 -39.48 12.70
CA GLY A 268 -12.31 -39.62 11.32
C GLY A 268 -11.96 -38.31 10.60
N LYS A 269 -12.23 -37.15 11.23
CA LYS A 269 -11.86 -35.80 10.72
C LYS A 269 -10.78 -35.18 11.58
N TYR A 270 -9.93 -34.36 10.95
CA TYR A 270 -8.99 -33.55 11.71
C TYR A 270 -9.69 -32.30 12.25
N THR A 271 -9.36 -31.96 13.49
CA THR A 271 -9.91 -30.78 14.20
C THR A 271 -8.74 -30.03 14.84
N VAL A 272 -8.72 -28.71 14.74
CA VAL A 272 -7.74 -27.86 15.40
C VAL A 272 -8.00 -27.88 16.92
N VAL A 273 -6.99 -28.28 17.68
CA VAL A 273 -7.06 -28.36 19.16
C VAL A 273 -6.26 -27.24 19.82
N SER A 274 -5.24 -26.72 19.16
CA SER A 274 -4.53 -25.52 19.59
C SER A 274 -3.94 -24.76 18.41
N SER A 275 -3.66 -23.49 18.62
CA SER A 275 -3.09 -22.62 17.60
C SER A 275 -2.18 -21.56 18.22
N GLU A 276 -1.18 -21.13 17.46
CA GLU A 276 -0.27 -20.05 17.83
C GLU A 276 0.00 -19.17 16.61
N ALA A 277 0.17 -17.87 16.83
CA ALA A 277 0.57 -16.88 15.82
C ALA A 277 1.92 -16.28 16.22
N LYS A 278 2.86 -16.20 15.28
CA LYS A 278 4.21 -15.66 15.48
C LYS A 278 4.64 -14.80 14.31
N LEU A 279 5.53 -13.83 14.58
CA LEU A 279 6.28 -13.09 13.57
C LEU A 279 7.76 -13.35 13.75
N HIS A 280 8.45 -13.59 12.64
CA HIS A 280 9.88 -13.85 12.59
C HIS A 280 10.57 -12.63 11.95
N PRO A 281 11.31 -11.80 12.71
CA PRO A 281 12.01 -10.65 12.16
C PRO A 281 13.13 -11.10 11.22
N THR A 282 13.39 -10.29 10.20
CA THR A 282 14.43 -10.52 9.20
C THR A 282 15.67 -9.65 9.39
N GLU A 283 15.63 -8.69 10.32
CA GLU A 283 16.64 -7.65 10.50
C GLU A 283 18.06 -8.20 10.61
N GLU A 284 18.28 -9.20 11.45
CA GLU A 284 19.59 -9.80 11.70
C GLU A 284 19.88 -11.05 10.85
N VAL A 285 18.96 -11.39 9.92
CA VAL A 285 19.08 -12.58 9.09
C VAL A 285 19.85 -12.24 7.80
N PRO A 286 20.80 -13.09 7.34
CA PRO A 286 21.46 -12.87 6.06
C PRO A 286 20.47 -13.03 4.90
N ALA A 287 20.66 -12.24 3.84
CA ALA A 287 19.93 -12.44 2.60
C ALA A 287 20.27 -13.79 1.97
N ASP A 288 19.27 -14.45 1.37
CA ASP A 288 19.47 -15.69 0.61
C ASP A 288 20.43 -15.44 -0.56
N PRO A 289 21.57 -16.13 -0.63
CA PRO A 289 22.58 -15.88 -1.65
C PRO A 289 22.09 -16.17 -3.08
N LYS A 290 21.13 -17.09 -3.26
CA LYS A 290 20.56 -17.38 -4.59
C LYS A 290 19.65 -16.27 -5.05
N VAL A 291 18.89 -15.64 -4.15
CA VAL A 291 18.08 -14.46 -4.49
C VAL A 291 19.00 -13.30 -4.85
N VAL A 292 20.06 -13.09 -4.07
CA VAL A 292 21.05 -12.04 -4.37
C VAL A 292 21.70 -12.26 -5.75
N GLU A 293 22.13 -13.49 -6.05
CA GLU A 293 22.70 -13.85 -7.36
C GLU A 293 21.70 -13.65 -8.49
N MET A 294 20.46 -14.09 -8.31
CA MET A 294 19.38 -14.01 -9.30
C MET A 294 19.07 -12.56 -9.73
N PHE A 295 19.27 -11.59 -8.85
CA PHE A 295 18.96 -10.18 -9.08
C PHE A 295 20.20 -9.30 -9.26
N SER A 296 21.42 -9.83 -9.22
CA SER A 296 22.67 -9.04 -9.27
C SER A 296 22.76 -8.14 -10.50
N ASP A 297 22.48 -8.66 -11.68
CA ASP A 297 22.56 -7.90 -12.93
C ASP A 297 21.47 -6.84 -13.01
N LEU A 298 20.23 -7.21 -12.69
CA LEU A 298 19.10 -6.28 -12.65
C LEU A 298 19.34 -5.17 -11.62
N GLN A 299 19.87 -5.52 -10.45
CA GLN A 299 20.24 -4.53 -9.42
C GLN A 299 21.29 -3.53 -9.93
N ALA A 300 22.30 -4.01 -10.64
CA ALA A 300 23.33 -3.13 -11.21
C ALA A 300 22.71 -2.16 -12.25
N GLU A 301 21.85 -2.66 -13.13
CA GLU A 301 21.13 -1.82 -14.10
C GLU A 301 20.27 -0.75 -13.40
N VAL A 302 19.51 -1.14 -12.37
CA VAL A 302 18.66 -0.23 -11.60
C VAL A 302 19.51 0.84 -10.89
N GLU A 303 20.59 0.44 -10.25
CA GLU A 303 21.48 1.38 -9.55
C GLU A 303 22.12 2.40 -10.51
N ASP A 304 22.55 1.97 -11.71
CA ASP A 304 23.11 2.85 -12.72
C ASP A 304 22.06 3.82 -13.28
N TRP A 305 20.84 3.34 -13.51
CA TRP A 305 19.73 4.17 -13.91
C TRP A 305 19.35 5.20 -12.83
N LEU A 306 19.32 4.79 -11.56
CA LEU A 306 19.00 5.66 -10.43
C LEU A 306 20.06 6.78 -10.26
N ASP A 307 21.30 6.56 -10.62
CA ASP A 307 22.36 7.56 -10.53
C ASP A 307 22.43 8.52 -11.73
N THR A 308 21.52 8.38 -12.71
CA THR A 308 21.44 9.36 -13.80
C THR A 308 21.03 10.73 -13.27
N THR A 309 21.83 11.76 -13.58
CA THR A 309 21.50 13.15 -13.26
C THR A 309 20.34 13.64 -14.12
N VAL A 310 19.31 14.20 -13.51
CA VAL A 310 18.12 14.73 -14.17
C VAL A 310 17.94 16.24 -14.00
N GLY A 311 18.66 16.88 -13.07
CA GLY A 311 18.60 18.33 -12.85
C GLY A 311 19.55 18.80 -11.76
N THR A 312 19.50 20.11 -11.49
CA THR A 312 20.25 20.76 -10.40
C THR A 312 19.39 21.76 -9.64
N VAL A 313 19.68 21.91 -8.34
CA VAL A 313 19.02 22.87 -7.46
C VAL A 313 19.98 24.02 -7.13
N VAL A 314 19.48 25.24 -7.24
CA VAL A 314 20.10 26.44 -6.65
C VAL A 314 19.35 26.75 -5.36
N GLY A 315 20.04 26.65 -4.24
CA GLY A 315 19.45 26.78 -2.91
C GLY A 315 19.46 25.44 -2.14
N ASP A 316 18.60 25.29 -1.16
CA ASP A 316 18.48 24.10 -0.30
C ASP A 316 17.03 23.54 -0.35
N MET A 317 16.85 22.42 -1.04
CA MET A 317 15.58 21.66 -1.09
C MET A 317 15.63 20.41 -0.21
N THR A 318 16.64 20.25 0.66
CA THR A 318 16.75 19.06 1.52
C THR A 318 15.76 19.12 2.68
N ILE A 319 15.03 18.04 2.90
CA ILE A 319 14.10 17.89 4.02
C ILE A 319 14.90 17.36 5.22
N LYS A 320 15.18 18.25 6.18
CA LYS A 320 15.89 17.91 7.43
C LYS A 320 14.95 17.44 8.52
N ASP A 321 13.75 18.01 8.55
CA ASP A 321 12.69 17.68 9.49
C ASP A 321 11.34 17.60 8.74
N PRO A 322 10.81 16.39 8.51
CA PRO A 322 9.54 16.20 7.84
C PRO A 322 8.34 16.84 8.56
N HIS A 323 8.42 16.99 9.89
CA HIS A 323 7.38 17.66 10.67
C HIS A 323 7.35 19.17 10.38
N GLU A 324 8.53 19.82 10.43
CA GLU A 324 8.66 21.23 10.08
C GLU A 324 8.29 21.50 8.61
N ALA A 325 8.65 20.59 7.69
CA ALA A 325 8.29 20.69 6.28
C ALA A 325 6.77 20.66 6.03
N ARG A 326 6.00 20.04 6.94
CA ARG A 326 4.53 20.06 6.88
C ARG A 326 3.91 21.27 7.55
N LEU A 327 4.57 21.85 8.57
CA LEU A 327 4.06 23.03 9.27
C LEU A 327 4.36 24.35 8.55
N LYS A 328 5.41 24.35 7.76
CA LYS A 328 5.89 25.52 7.02
C LYS A 328 6.01 25.09 5.56
N GLU A 329 5.77 26.00 4.65
CA GLU A 329 6.07 25.75 3.24
C GLU A 329 7.52 25.25 3.07
N HIS A 330 7.68 24.27 2.17
CA HIS A 330 8.98 23.68 1.92
C HIS A 330 9.26 23.65 0.42
N PRO A 331 10.43 24.13 -0.05
CA PRO A 331 10.73 24.28 -1.48
C PRO A 331 10.52 22.98 -2.29
N TYR A 332 10.80 21.82 -1.71
CA TYR A 332 10.54 20.54 -2.37
C TYR A 332 9.04 20.31 -2.62
N VAL A 333 8.19 20.64 -1.67
CA VAL A 333 6.71 20.46 -1.82
C VAL A 333 6.15 21.47 -2.82
N GLU A 334 6.61 22.72 -2.75
CA GLU A 334 6.28 23.75 -3.76
C GLU A 334 6.70 23.30 -5.17
N PHE A 335 7.89 22.70 -5.30
CA PHE A 335 8.36 22.17 -6.59
C PHE A 335 7.41 21.09 -7.12
N ILE A 336 6.98 20.12 -6.30
CA ILE A 336 6.02 19.09 -6.72
C ILE A 336 4.69 19.73 -7.17
N ASN A 337 4.18 20.70 -6.43
CA ASN A 337 2.99 21.44 -6.82
C ASN A 337 3.19 22.19 -8.15
N LYS A 338 4.35 22.83 -8.38
CA LYS A 338 4.68 23.47 -9.66
C LYS A 338 4.69 22.48 -10.82
N VAL A 339 5.24 21.27 -10.63
CA VAL A 339 5.19 20.23 -11.66
C VAL A 339 3.75 19.82 -11.96
N GLN A 340 2.91 19.66 -10.95
CA GLN A 340 1.49 19.32 -11.13
C GLN A 340 0.74 20.42 -11.90
N MET A 341 0.99 21.67 -11.55
CA MET A 341 0.39 22.84 -12.22
C MET A 341 0.84 22.95 -13.69
N ASP A 342 2.16 22.80 -13.98
CA ASP A 342 2.69 22.81 -15.34
C ASP A 342 2.07 21.70 -16.21
N ALA A 343 2.01 20.48 -15.67
CA ALA A 343 1.49 19.33 -16.41
C ALA A 343 -0.02 19.38 -16.67
N SER A 344 -0.79 20.02 -15.79
CA SER A 344 -2.25 20.02 -15.83
C SER A 344 -2.86 21.32 -16.37
N GLY A 345 -2.12 22.43 -16.28
CA GLY A 345 -2.61 23.77 -16.57
C GLY A 345 -3.60 24.32 -15.53
N ALA A 346 -3.68 23.72 -14.34
CA ALA A 346 -4.47 24.22 -13.23
C ALA A 346 -3.67 25.26 -12.40
N ASP A 347 -4.37 26.26 -11.86
CA ASP A 347 -3.75 27.33 -11.07
C ASP A 347 -3.62 27.01 -9.58
N ILE A 348 -4.28 25.94 -9.10
CA ILE A 348 -4.22 25.48 -7.72
C ILE A 348 -3.82 24.02 -7.71
N SER A 349 -2.87 23.69 -6.87
CA SER A 349 -2.35 22.33 -6.73
C SER A 349 -2.26 21.89 -5.28
N GLY A 350 -2.57 20.64 -5.00
CA GLY A 350 -2.39 20.02 -3.68
C GLY A 350 -1.57 18.73 -3.76
N THR A 351 -0.57 18.60 -2.89
CA THR A 351 0.24 17.41 -2.75
C THR A 351 0.66 17.17 -1.30
N ALA A 352 1.07 15.96 -0.97
CA ALA A 352 1.56 15.59 0.35
C ALA A 352 3.03 15.20 0.33
N LEU A 353 3.70 15.35 1.46
CA LEU A 353 4.93 14.62 1.76
C LEU A 353 4.53 13.25 2.30
N PHE A 354 4.63 12.22 1.46
CA PHE A 354 3.98 10.91 1.65
C PHE A 354 4.43 10.12 2.87
N ASN A 355 5.70 10.28 3.25
CA ASN A 355 6.30 9.60 4.41
C ASN A 355 7.32 10.52 5.09
N ASN A 356 8.05 9.97 6.07
CA ASN A 356 9.14 10.68 6.74
C ASN A 356 10.53 10.31 6.21
N ASP A 357 10.61 9.44 5.19
CA ASP A 357 11.87 8.98 4.59
C ASP A 357 12.33 9.89 3.45
N GLY A 358 11.42 10.69 2.88
CA GLY A 358 11.71 11.65 1.82
C GLY A 358 12.69 12.71 2.29
N ARG A 359 13.80 12.87 1.54
CA ARG A 359 14.91 13.76 1.89
C ARG A 359 14.91 15.05 1.09
N GLY A 360 13.95 15.24 0.18
CA GLY A 360 13.96 16.33 -0.79
C GLY A 360 15.08 16.18 -1.82
N PHE A 361 15.52 17.28 -2.41
CA PHE A 361 16.56 17.27 -3.44
C PHE A 361 17.86 17.88 -2.96
N ASN A 362 18.96 17.22 -3.29
CA ASN A 362 20.31 17.76 -3.19
C ASN A 362 20.60 18.73 -4.35
N SER A 363 21.75 19.40 -4.34
CA SER A 363 22.17 20.31 -5.42
C SER A 363 22.23 19.64 -6.79
N GLU A 364 22.64 18.38 -6.88
CA GLU A 364 22.51 17.52 -8.04
C GLU A 364 21.33 16.60 -7.83
N ILE A 365 20.33 16.65 -8.71
CA ILE A 365 19.15 15.80 -8.65
C ILE A 365 19.40 14.57 -9.53
N ARG A 366 19.32 13.41 -8.94
CA ARG A 366 19.39 12.12 -9.63
C ARG A 366 18.02 11.49 -9.74
N MET A 367 17.87 10.54 -10.65
CA MET A 367 16.64 9.75 -10.74
C MET A 367 16.30 9.06 -9.40
N ARG A 368 17.32 8.67 -8.64
CA ARG A 368 17.23 8.16 -7.27
C ARG A 368 16.45 9.11 -6.35
N ASP A 369 16.78 10.38 -6.39
CA ASP A 369 16.11 11.40 -5.56
C ASP A 369 14.64 11.55 -5.96
N VAL A 370 14.33 11.49 -7.26
CA VAL A 370 12.96 11.58 -7.74
C VAL A 370 12.12 10.41 -7.23
N ILE A 371 12.58 9.18 -7.44
CA ILE A 371 11.79 7.96 -7.12
C ILE A 371 11.69 7.70 -5.62
N THR A 372 12.74 7.98 -4.85
CA THR A 372 12.71 7.74 -3.40
C THR A 372 11.93 8.79 -2.62
N ASN A 373 11.75 9.98 -3.18
CA ASN A 373 10.90 11.02 -2.60
C ASN A 373 9.44 10.91 -3.07
N TYR A 374 9.19 10.52 -4.33
CA TYR A 374 7.83 10.32 -4.85
C TYR A 374 7.58 8.84 -5.11
N ILE A 375 7.07 8.14 -4.10
CA ILE A 375 7.04 6.67 -4.02
C ILE A 375 5.82 6.01 -4.68
N TYR A 376 4.82 6.78 -5.12
CA TYR A 376 3.60 6.24 -5.74
C TYR A 376 3.54 6.56 -7.23
N PRO A 377 3.10 5.62 -8.09
CA PRO A 377 2.91 5.88 -9.52
C PRO A 377 1.59 6.62 -9.77
N ASN A 378 1.39 7.72 -9.04
CA ASN A 378 0.17 8.52 -9.15
C ASN A 378 0.12 9.26 -10.47
N THR A 379 -1.01 9.21 -11.15
CA THR A 379 -1.39 10.14 -12.20
C THR A 379 -2.10 11.37 -11.59
N LEU A 380 -2.43 12.37 -12.40
CA LEU A 380 -3.07 13.59 -11.95
C LEU A 380 -4.50 13.73 -12.48
N ALA A 381 -5.34 14.34 -11.67
CA ALA A 381 -6.66 14.79 -12.09
C ALA A 381 -6.92 16.23 -11.66
N VAL A 382 -7.58 17.00 -12.51
CA VAL A 382 -8.05 18.34 -12.22
C VAL A 382 -9.54 18.27 -11.89
N LEU A 383 -9.88 18.76 -10.70
CA LEU A 383 -11.25 18.85 -10.22
C LEU A 383 -11.77 20.26 -10.34
N LYS A 384 -13.01 20.40 -10.76
CA LYS A 384 -13.78 21.63 -10.61
C LYS A 384 -14.51 21.61 -9.28
N VAL A 385 -14.08 22.45 -8.35
CA VAL A 385 -14.57 22.49 -6.97
C VAL A 385 -15.15 23.85 -6.63
N SER A 386 -16.03 23.90 -5.63
CA SER A 386 -16.48 25.18 -5.06
C SER A 386 -15.46 25.70 -4.04
N GLY A 387 -15.52 27.01 -3.75
CA GLY A 387 -14.74 27.58 -2.66
C GLY A 387 -15.06 26.95 -1.31
N ALA A 388 -16.30 26.51 -1.12
CA ALA A 388 -16.68 25.73 0.06
C ALA A 388 -15.99 24.37 0.12
N ASP A 389 -15.85 23.66 -1.01
CA ASP A 389 -15.11 22.40 -1.10
C ASP A 389 -13.63 22.59 -0.78
N LEU A 390 -12.99 23.62 -1.36
CA LEU A 390 -11.58 23.91 -1.10
C LEU A 390 -11.34 24.24 0.40
N LYS A 391 -12.22 25.04 1.00
CA LYS A 391 -12.17 25.29 2.43
C LYS A 391 -12.35 24.01 3.24
N ALA A 392 -13.28 23.15 2.87
CA ALA A 392 -13.50 21.87 3.54
C ALA A 392 -12.27 20.93 3.44
N ALA A 393 -11.56 20.95 2.29
CA ALA A 393 -10.32 20.22 2.12
C ALA A 393 -9.23 20.73 3.08
N LEU A 394 -9.07 22.05 3.21
CA LEU A 394 -8.13 22.66 4.17
C LEU A 394 -8.53 22.37 5.64
N GLU A 395 -9.82 22.39 5.97
CA GLU A 395 -10.29 21.98 7.31
C GLU A 395 -9.98 20.50 7.58
N ARG A 396 -10.08 19.64 6.56
CA ARG A 396 -9.68 18.24 6.66
C ARG A 396 -8.17 18.12 6.91
N VAL A 397 -7.32 18.82 6.16
CA VAL A 397 -5.87 18.94 6.40
C VAL A 397 -5.60 19.37 7.83
N ALA A 398 -6.27 20.40 8.31
CA ALA A 398 -6.06 20.96 9.65
C ALA A 398 -6.33 19.97 10.79
N THR A 399 -7.05 18.87 10.55
CA THR A 399 -7.29 17.83 11.58
C THR A 399 -6.05 17.00 11.91
N TYR A 400 -5.03 17.01 11.04
CA TYR A 400 -3.79 16.23 11.24
C TYR A 400 -2.87 16.79 12.32
N PHE A 401 -3.09 18.03 12.76
CA PHE A 401 -2.32 18.63 13.85
C PHE A 401 -3.21 18.97 15.04
N ILE A 402 -2.63 18.83 16.22
CA ILE A 402 -3.20 19.31 17.49
C ILE A 402 -2.14 20.15 18.23
N VAL A 403 -2.55 20.94 19.21
CA VAL A 403 -1.63 21.72 20.02
C VAL A 403 -1.45 21.04 21.38
N GLU A 404 -0.22 20.62 21.66
CA GLU A 404 0.19 20.09 22.97
C GLU A 404 1.34 20.93 23.53
N ASN A 405 1.20 21.38 24.77
CA ASN A 405 2.21 22.22 25.44
C ASN A 405 2.64 23.45 24.60
N GLY A 406 1.70 24.05 23.88
CA GLY A 406 1.93 25.23 23.04
C GLY A 406 2.65 24.96 21.71
N LYS A 407 2.83 23.71 21.33
CA LYS A 407 3.45 23.29 20.06
C LYS A 407 2.45 22.50 19.21
N ALA A 408 2.49 22.72 17.89
CA ALA A 408 1.78 21.87 16.97
C ALA A 408 2.49 20.51 16.89
N VAL A 409 1.72 19.43 17.14
CA VAL A 409 2.17 18.05 17.01
C VAL A 409 1.24 17.30 16.12
N PHE A 410 1.73 16.25 15.44
CA PHE A 410 0.87 15.42 14.60
C PHE A 410 -0.16 14.70 15.48
N ASN A 411 -1.42 14.71 15.07
CA ASN A 411 -2.50 14.12 15.84
C ASN A 411 -2.31 12.59 15.90
N PRO A 412 -2.17 11.98 17.08
CA PRO A 412 -1.92 10.55 17.24
C PRO A 412 -2.90 9.66 16.49
N LYS A 413 -4.16 10.09 16.33
CA LYS A 413 -5.18 9.39 15.56
C LYS A 413 -4.74 9.08 14.10
N TYR A 414 -3.85 9.89 13.53
CA TYR A 414 -3.37 9.72 12.16
C TYR A 414 -1.93 9.18 12.10
N VAL A 415 -1.38 8.77 13.25
CA VAL A 415 -0.07 8.10 13.33
C VAL A 415 -0.26 6.64 13.69
N GLU A 416 -1.19 6.36 14.60
CA GLU A 416 -1.53 5.01 15.05
C GLU A 416 -2.93 4.62 14.58
N PRO A 417 -3.17 3.37 14.19
CA PRO A 417 -2.22 2.24 14.10
C PRO A 417 -1.36 2.24 12.84
N LYS A 418 -1.62 3.15 11.88
CA LYS A 418 -0.87 3.31 10.62
C LYS A 418 -0.61 4.79 10.37
N PRO A 419 0.65 5.22 10.14
CA PRO A 419 0.94 6.59 9.78
C PRO A 419 0.25 7.00 8.47
N GLN A 420 -0.45 8.12 8.50
CA GLN A 420 -1.23 8.65 7.36
C GLN A 420 -0.67 9.99 6.84
N PHE A 421 0.65 10.15 6.85
CA PHE A 421 1.32 11.38 6.38
C PHE A 421 0.97 11.73 4.93
N TYR A 422 0.72 10.72 4.10
CA TYR A 422 0.30 10.84 2.70
C TYR A 422 -1.08 11.50 2.50
N ASN A 423 -1.80 11.75 3.58
CA ASN A 423 -3.10 12.42 3.55
C ASN A 423 -3.04 13.88 4.01
N TYR A 424 -1.86 14.41 4.37
CA TYR A 424 -1.67 15.80 4.72
C TYR A 424 -1.25 16.61 3.49
N ASP A 425 -2.23 17.14 2.77
CA ASP A 425 -1.97 17.92 1.56
C ASP A 425 -1.53 19.35 1.90
N MET A 426 -0.56 19.86 1.15
CA MET A 426 -0.09 21.24 1.15
C MET A 426 -0.38 21.84 -0.22
N TYR A 427 -0.88 23.06 -0.24
CA TYR A 427 -1.44 23.66 -1.45
C TYR A 427 -0.62 24.83 -1.94
N GLU A 428 -0.50 24.94 -3.27
CA GLU A 428 0.03 26.07 -4.00
C GLU A 428 -1.06 26.73 -4.86
N GLY A 429 -0.83 28.01 -5.23
CA GLY A 429 -1.79 28.82 -6.02
C GLY A 429 -2.85 29.51 -5.17
N ILE A 430 -2.85 29.30 -3.87
CA ILE A 430 -3.71 29.97 -2.88
C ILE A 430 -2.90 30.47 -1.69
N GLU A 431 -3.43 31.48 -1.00
CA GLU A 431 -2.89 31.90 0.29
C GLU A 431 -3.86 31.47 1.39
N TYR A 432 -3.36 30.67 2.35
CA TYR A 432 -4.20 30.18 3.43
C TYR A 432 -3.45 30.17 4.77
N THR A 433 -4.23 30.21 5.85
CA THR A 433 -3.70 30.12 7.22
C THR A 433 -4.54 29.15 8.02
N LEU A 434 -3.85 28.19 8.66
CA LEU A 434 -4.44 27.20 9.56
C LEU A 434 -4.09 27.57 11.02
N ASP A 435 -5.10 27.79 11.85
CA ASP A 435 -4.93 28.01 13.30
C ASP A 435 -5.33 26.74 14.07
N PHE A 436 -4.34 25.95 14.46
CA PHE A 436 -4.55 24.69 15.16
C PHE A 436 -5.05 24.86 16.61
N THR A 437 -5.08 26.08 17.15
CA THR A 437 -5.65 26.35 18.47
C THR A 437 -7.17 26.39 18.47
N ARG A 438 -7.76 26.54 17.27
CA ARG A 438 -9.22 26.61 17.08
C ARG A 438 -9.86 25.21 17.01
N PRO A 439 -11.16 25.10 17.24
CA PRO A 439 -11.90 23.86 17.09
C PRO A 439 -11.80 23.30 15.65
N PHE A 440 -11.87 21.98 15.53
CA PHE A 440 -11.98 21.32 14.21
C PHE A 440 -13.18 21.88 13.43
N GLY A 441 -12.98 22.15 12.15
CA GLY A 441 -13.98 22.75 11.26
C GLY A 441 -14.03 24.28 11.27
N ASP A 442 -13.17 24.94 12.06
CA ASP A 442 -13.04 26.40 12.13
C ASP A 442 -11.58 26.87 12.20
N ARG A 443 -10.68 26.09 11.60
CA ARG A 443 -9.24 26.29 11.64
C ARG A 443 -8.67 27.06 10.46
N VAL A 444 -9.40 27.12 9.35
CA VAL A 444 -9.05 27.95 8.19
C VAL A 444 -9.45 29.39 8.47
N THR A 445 -8.47 30.21 8.85
CA THR A 445 -8.69 31.63 9.22
C THR A 445 -8.49 32.58 8.05
N ARG A 446 -7.76 32.16 7.03
CA ARG A 446 -7.56 32.87 5.77
C ARG A 446 -7.62 31.89 4.61
N LEU A 447 -8.25 32.27 3.52
CA LEU A 447 -8.24 31.58 2.24
C LEU A 447 -8.47 32.60 1.12
N ASP A 448 -7.39 32.91 0.39
CA ASP A 448 -7.39 33.86 -0.71
C ASP A 448 -6.90 33.19 -2.01
N TYR A 449 -7.48 33.61 -3.12
CA TYR A 449 -7.08 33.24 -4.47
C TYR A 449 -6.90 34.51 -5.30
N HIS A 450 -5.75 34.67 -5.95
CA HIS A 450 -5.35 35.89 -6.66
C HIS A 450 -5.55 37.18 -5.81
N GLY A 451 -5.19 37.11 -4.53
CA GLY A 451 -5.26 38.23 -3.59
C GLY A 451 -6.68 38.63 -3.18
N LYS A 452 -7.69 37.78 -3.42
CA LYS A 452 -9.08 37.99 -3.01
C LYS A 452 -9.58 36.83 -2.16
N PRO A 453 -10.36 37.13 -1.09
CA PRO A 453 -10.98 36.08 -0.29
C PRO A 453 -11.87 35.17 -1.15
N VAL A 454 -11.65 33.86 -1.04
CA VAL A 454 -12.45 32.86 -1.74
C VAL A 454 -13.86 32.82 -1.15
N GLN A 455 -14.87 32.94 -2.04
CA GLN A 455 -16.26 32.81 -1.65
C GLN A 455 -16.73 31.37 -1.73
N PRO A 456 -17.67 30.93 -0.89
CA PRO A 456 -18.14 29.54 -0.91
C PRO A 456 -18.64 29.03 -2.27
N THR A 457 -19.12 29.95 -3.12
CA THR A 457 -19.68 29.64 -4.44
C THR A 457 -18.71 29.86 -5.60
N ASP A 458 -17.46 30.25 -5.32
CA ASP A 458 -16.45 30.40 -6.38
C ASP A 458 -16.19 29.07 -7.03
N GLU A 459 -16.04 29.06 -8.35
CA GLU A 459 -15.64 27.85 -9.09
C GLU A 459 -14.13 27.89 -9.31
N LEU A 460 -13.43 26.84 -8.84
CA LEU A 460 -11.98 26.75 -8.86
C LEU A 460 -11.55 25.41 -9.48
N GLU A 461 -10.43 25.43 -10.20
CA GLU A 461 -9.80 24.21 -10.68
C GLU A 461 -8.60 23.85 -9.79
N VAL A 462 -8.63 22.65 -9.22
CA VAL A 462 -7.58 22.12 -8.33
C VAL A 462 -7.03 20.85 -8.93
N VAL A 463 -5.72 20.79 -9.14
CA VAL A 463 -5.03 19.54 -9.49
C VAL A 463 -4.56 18.83 -8.23
N ALA A 464 -4.77 17.53 -8.21
CA ALA A 464 -4.27 16.62 -7.19
C ALA A 464 -3.93 15.25 -7.83
N ASN A 465 -3.26 14.41 -7.09
CA ASN A 465 -3.07 13.04 -7.55
C ASN A 465 -4.42 12.29 -7.62
N GLN A 466 -4.46 11.24 -8.44
CA GLN A 466 -5.67 10.46 -8.70
C GLN A 466 -6.32 9.93 -7.41
N TYR A 467 -5.53 9.41 -6.47
CA TYR A 467 -6.02 8.94 -5.18
C TYR A 467 -6.82 10.03 -4.43
N ARG A 468 -6.28 11.26 -4.39
CA ARG A 468 -6.95 12.39 -3.74
C ARG A 468 -8.19 12.82 -4.50
N ALA A 469 -8.11 12.87 -5.84
CA ALA A 469 -9.18 13.36 -6.69
C ALA A 469 -10.48 12.52 -6.59
N VAL A 470 -10.38 11.24 -6.24
CA VAL A 470 -11.54 10.36 -6.03
C VAL A 470 -11.99 10.28 -4.56
N GLY A 471 -11.44 11.12 -3.68
CA GLY A 471 -11.85 11.22 -2.27
C GLY A 471 -10.98 10.45 -1.29
N GLY A 472 -9.86 9.88 -1.73
CA GLY A 472 -8.93 9.15 -0.88
C GLY A 472 -8.50 9.96 0.35
N GLY A 473 -8.31 9.30 1.50
CA GLY A 473 -8.00 9.95 2.78
C GLY A 473 -9.17 10.68 3.43
N ASN A 474 -10.40 10.30 3.07
CA ASN A 474 -11.64 10.91 3.55
C ASN A 474 -11.82 12.39 3.15
N TYR A 475 -11.36 12.73 1.95
CA TYR A 475 -11.65 14.03 1.31
C TYR A 475 -12.97 13.95 0.56
N SER A 476 -14.09 13.81 1.28
CA SER A 476 -15.43 13.58 0.72
C SER A 476 -15.95 14.71 -0.20
N MET A 477 -15.32 15.89 -0.16
CA MET A 477 -15.60 17.00 -1.07
C MET A 477 -15.02 16.78 -2.47
N PHE A 478 -13.98 15.95 -2.62
CA PHE A 478 -13.39 15.56 -3.90
C PHE A 478 -14.07 14.26 -4.36
N LYS A 479 -14.55 14.25 -5.60
CA LYS A 479 -15.35 13.14 -6.13
C LYS A 479 -15.06 12.96 -7.61
N PRO A 480 -15.17 11.72 -8.14
CA PRO A 480 -14.95 11.45 -9.57
C PRO A 480 -15.78 12.33 -10.50
N GLU A 481 -17.02 12.67 -10.11
CA GLU A 481 -17.92 13.50 -10.91
C GLU A 481 -17.48 14.97 -11.08
N LYS A 482 -16.53 15.40 -10.25
CA LYS A 482 -15.92 16.73 -10.32
C LYS A 482 -14.66 16.77 -11.17
N ILE A 483 -14.16 15.64 -11.64
CA ILE A 483 -12.96 15.56 -12.50
C ILE A 483 -13.32 16.13 -13.88
N VAL A 484 -12.58 17.14 -14.31
CA VAL A 484 -12.75 17.80 -15.62
C VAL A 484 -11.63 17.50 -16.61
N ARG A 485 -10.46 17.12 -16.11
CA ARG A 485 -9.28 16.70 -16.90
C ARG A 485 -8.46 15.67 -16.15
N GLU A 486 -7.78 14.81 -16.88
CA GLU A 486 -6.81 13.87 -16.34
C GLU A 486 -5.48 13.98 -17.09
N VAL A 487 -4.36 13.78 -16.38
CA VAL A 487 -3.04 13.63 -16.96
C VAL A 487 -2.60 12.19 -16.69
N GLN A 488 -2.61 11.37 -17.74
CA GLN A 488 -2.41 9.92 -17.68
C GLN A 488 -0.92 9.51 -17.66
N ILE A 489 -0.05 10.38 -17.16
CA ILE A 489 1.38 10.16 -16.98
C ILE A 489 1.64 10.16 -15.48
N ASP A 490 2.44 9.21 -14.99
CA ASP A 490 2.74 9.19 -13.55
C ASP A 490 3.67 10.34 -13.15
N MET A 491 3.56 10.73 -11.88
CA MET A 491 4.27 11.90 -11.35
C MET A 491 5.79 11.77 -11.42
N THR A 492 6.34 10.56 -11.30
CA THR A 492 7.78 10.34 -11.40
C THR A 492 8.29 10.73 -12.80
N GLU A 493 7.52 10.35 -13.83
CA GLU A 493 7.83 10.70 -15.22
C GLU A 493 7.62 12.21 -15.47
N LEU A 494 6.54 12.79 -14.94
CA LEU A 494 6.28 14.25 -15.03
C LEU A 494 7.39 15.07 -14.36
N ILE A 495 7.88 14.64 -13.19
CA ILE A 495 9.01 15.28 -12.50
C ILE A 495 10.28 15.20 -13.37
N ALA A 496 10.60 14.03 -13.89
CA ALA A 496 11.78 13.85 -14.75
C ALA A 496 11.65 14.65 -16.07
N GLU A 497 10.45 14.76 -16.63
CA GLU A 497 10.18 15.56 -17.82
C GLU A 497 10.28 17.07 -17.54
N TYR A 498 9.74 17.54 -16.43
CA TYR A 498 9.86 18.93 -15.98
C TYR A 498 11.33 19.32 -15.80
N LEU A 499 12.13 18.49 -15.13
CA LEU A 499 13.57 18.72 -14.92
C LEU A 499 14.37 18.70 -16.24
N ARG A 500 13.97 17.90 -17.23
CA ARG A 500 14.57 17.95 -18.58
C ARG A 500 14.30 19.28 -19.29
N LYS A 501 13.10 19.87 -19.09
CA LYS A 501 12.73 21.20 -19.63
C LYS A 501 13.36 22.35 -18.84
N HIS A 502 13.51 22.15 -17.53
CA HIS A 502 14.03 23.12 -16.57
C HIS A 502 15.19 22.49 -15.77
N PRO A 503 16.38 22.32 -16.39
CA PRO A 503 17.49 21.57 -15.76
C PRO A 503 18.09 22.25 -14.53
N VAL A 504 17.75 23.51 -14.29
CA VAL A 504 18.11 24.26 -13.09
C VAL A 504 16.83 24.78 -12.45
N ILE A 505 16.60 24.42 -11.20
CA ILE A 505 15.46 24.88 -10.40
C ILE A 505 15.96 25.64 -9.17
N GLU A 506 15.16 26.56 -8.67
CA GLU A 506 15.44 27.35 -7.46
C GLU A 506 14.61 26.87 -6.29
N ALA A 507 15.25 26.84 -5.07
CA ALA A 507 14.60 26.50 -3.81
C ALA A 507 13.88 27.71 -3.20
#